data_cd7ff6cbccb8760a7d13193cb782240f
#
_entry.id   cd7ff6cbccb8760a7d13193cb782240f
#
_cell.length_a   1.000
_cell.length_b   1.000
_cell.length_c   1.000
_cell.angle_alpha   90.00
_cell.angle_beta   90.00
_cell.angle_gamma   90.00
#
_symmetry.space_group_name_H-M   'P 1'
#
loop_
_entity.id
_entity.type
_entity.pdbx_description
1 polymer ?
#
loop_
_entity_poly.entity_id
_entity_poly.type
_entity_poly.pdbx_seq_one_letter_code
_entity_poly.pdbx_strand_id
1 'polypeptide(L)'
;MDEVDVLIVGGGPAGLSAAIKIKQLAEAKGEDIRVVLLEKGAEIGNHILSGAVIQTNALDELIPDWKEKGAPLNQPALHDKMVFLTETGSIPMPHPPQMSNKGNYIVSLSRVATWLGEQAEEAGVEIYPGFAGAQIVWDEDANGNKRGIRGIVTNDIG
;
A
#
# COMPACT_ATOMS: atom_id res chain seq x y z
N MET A 1 13.95 -17.65 15.05
CA MET A 1 13.68 -16.21 15.08
C MET A 1 14.42 -15.63 13.90
N ASP A 2 13.73 -14.99 12.99
CA ASP A 2 14.33 -14.40 11.79
C ASP A 2 14.65 -12.92 12.09
N GLU A 3 15.83 -12.44 11.71
CA GLU A 3 16.26 -11.06 11.95
C GLU A 3 16.21 -10.28 10.65
N VAL A 4 15.60 -9.11 10.70
CA VAL A 4 15.43 -8.23 9.54
C VAL A 4 15.72 -6.78 9.96
N ASP A 5 16.19 -5.96 9.02
CA ASP A 5 16.47 -4.54 9.31
C ASP A 5 15.17 -3.73 9.38
N VAL A 6 14.23 -4.05 8.48
CA VAL A 6 12.93 -3.39 8.44
C VAL A 6 11.82 -4.42 8.28
N LEU A 7 10.84 -4.37 9.19
CA LEU A 7 9.64 -5.18 9.13
C LEU A 7 8.42 -4.30 8.90
N ILE A 8 7.68 -4.56 7.82
CA ILE A 8 6.44 -3.88 7.47
C ILE A 8 5.27 -4.83 7.67
N VAL A 9 4.24 -4.39 8.34
CA VAL A 9 3.02 -5.18 8.62
C VAL A 9 1.86 -4.59 7.83
N GLY A 10 1.41 -5.32 6.83
CA GLY A 10 0.33 -4.97 5.93
C GLY A 10 0.77 -4.64 4.51
N GLY A 11 0.35 -5.48 3.54
CA GLY A 11 0.62 -5.37 2.11
C GLY A 11 -0.37 -4.47 1.36
N GLY A 12 -0.89 -3.43 2.01
CA GLY A 12 -1.66 -2.40 1.34
C GLY A 12 -0.78 -1.35 0.65
N PRO A 13 -1.38 -0.39 -0.11
CA PRO A 13 -0.63 0.62 -0.85
C PRO A 13 0.40 1.38 0.01
N ALA A 14 0.07 1.69 1.27
CA ALA A 14 0.96 2.40 2.18
C ALA A 14 2.20 1.58 2.54
N GLY A 15 2.02 0.31 2.95
CA GLY A 15 3.14 -0.57 3.31
C GLY A 15 4.04 -0.88 2.12
N LEU A 16 3.44 -1.15 0.96
CA LEU A 16 4.18 -1.41 -0.28
C LEU A 16 4.97 -0.17 -0.74
N SER A 17 4.35 1.01 -0.71
CA SER A 17 5.06 2.26 -1.05
C SER A 17 6.23 2.53 -0.11
N ALA A 18 6.06 2.29 1.19
CA ALA A 18 7.13 2.42 2.17
C ALA A 18 8.27 1.44 1.88
N ALA A 19 7.94 0.17 1.59
CA ALA A 19 8.92 -0.87 1.27
C ALA A 19 9.76 -0.51 0.04
N ILE A 20 9.10 -0.12 -1.05
CA ILE A 20 9.76 0.30 -2.30
C ILE A 20 10.69 1.50 -2.02
N LYS A 21 10.17 2.52 -1.31
CA LYS A 21 10.96 3.73 -1.04
C LYS A 21 12.20 3.43 -0.18
N ILE A 22 12.09 2.56 0.81
CA ILE A 22 13.22 2.13 1.64
C ILE A 22 14.30 1.46 0.78
N LYS A 23 13.91 0.53 -0.10
CA LYS A 23 14.86 -0.15 -0.99
C LYS A 23 15.53 0.82 -1.96
N GLN A 24 14.77 1.76 -2.55
CA GLN A 24 15.33 2.82 -3.42
C GLN A 24 16.35 3.69 -2.68
N LEU A 25 16.07 4.06 -1.43
CA LEU A 25 16.97 4.88 -0.62
C LEU A 25 18.23 4.10 -0.20
N ALA A 26 18.09 2.82 0.12
CA ALA A 26 19.21 1.94 0.46
C ALA A 26 20.14 1.77 -0.76
N GLU A 27 19.57 1.48 -1.92
CA GLU A 27 20.33 1.38 -3.17
C GLU A 27 21.10 2.66 -3.50
N ALA A 28 20.44 3.82 -3.38
CA ALA A 28 21.08 5.12 -3.63
C ALA A 28 22.24 5.43 -2.69
N LYS A 29 22.26 4.82 -1.50
CA LYS A 29 23.35 4.93 -0.52
C LYS A 29 24.38 3.80 -0.60
N GLY A 30 24.12 2.77 -1.41
CA GLY A 30 24.93 1.58 -1.46
C GLY A 30 24.84 0.72 -0.20
N GLU A 31 23.71 0.80 0.52
CA GLU A 31 23.43 0.02 1.71
C GLU A 31 22.61 -1.21 1.35
N ASP A 32 22.96 -2.37 1.93
CA ASP A 32 22.15 -3.58 1.81
C ASP A 32 21.25 -3.71 3.04
N ILE A 33 19.96 -3.39 2.85
CA ILE A 33 18.94 -3.41 3.90
C ILE A 33 17.95 -4.53 3.58
N ARG A 34 17.79 -5.48 4.49
CA ARG A 34 16.78 -6.53 4.42
C ARG A 34 15.42 -6.00 4.82
N VAL A 35 14.49 -5.88 3.86
CA VAL A 35 13.13 -5.41 4.07
C VAL A 35 12.16 -6.57 3.93
N VAL A 36 11.40 -6.85 4.97
CA VAL A 36 10.36 -7.89 5.00
C VAL A 36 9.00 -7.24 5.17
N LEU A 37 8.02 -7.69 4.38
CA LEU A 37 6.64 -7.26 4.44
C LEU A 37 5.74 -8.47 4.70
N LEU A 38 4.91 -8.38 5.75
CA LEU A 38 3.91 -9.39 6.09
C LEU A 38 2.52 -8.93 5.65
N GLU A 39 1.78 -9.84 5.02
CA GLU A 39 0.37 -9.63 4.65
C GLU A 39 -0.47 -10.79 5.18
N LYS A 40 -1.58 -10.45 5.87
CA LYS A 40 -2.50 -11.47 6.42
C LYS A 40 -3.33 -12.18 5.36
N GLY A 41 -3.59 -11.53 4.22
CA GLY A 41 -4.28 -12.13 3.08
C GLY A 41 -3.42 -13.19 2.42
N ALA A 42 -4.06 -14.14 1.75
CA ALA A 42 -3.37 -15.18 0.98
C ALA A 42 -2.53 -14.60 -0.18
N GLU A 43 -2.89 -13.40 -0.64
CA GLU A 43 -2.18 -12.65 -1.68
C GLU A 43 -2.32 -11.15 -1.42
N ILE A 44 -1.40 -10.35 -1.97
CA ILE A 44 -1.51 -8.89 -1.96
C ILE A 44 -2.79 -8.46 -2.68
N GLY A 45 -3.56 -7.58 -2.04
CA GLY A 45 -4.80 -7.04 -2.60
C GLY A 45 -6.08 -7.82 -2.28
N ASN A 46 -5.99 -9.04 -1.75
CA ASN A 46 -7.16 -9.90 -1.50
C ASN A 46 -8.20 -9.32 -0.53
N HIS A 47 -7.77 -8.48 0.41
CA HIS A 47 -8.68 -7.83 1.37
C HIS A 47 -9.13 -6.42 0.93
N ILE A 48 -8.78 -5.99 -0.27
CA ILE A 48 -9.21 -4.71 -0.82
C ILE A 48 -10.46 -4.92 -1.67
N LEU A 49 -11.61 -4.45 -1.17
CA LEU A 49 -12.93 -4.77 -1.74
C LEU A 49 -13.46 -3.73 -2.73
N SER A 50 -12.93 -2.52 -2.76
CA SER A 50 -13.48 -1.43 -3.54
C SER A 50 -12.50 -0.84 -4.54
N GLY A 51 -13.05 -0.18 -5.57
CA GLY A 51 -12.31 0.72 -6.43
C GLY A 51 -11.96 2.03 -5.72
N ALA A 52 -11.12 2.81 -6.35
CA ALA A 52 -10.73 4.13 -5.90
C ALA A 52 -10.57 5.08 -7.08
N VAL A 53 -10.55 6.38 -6.78
CA VAL A 53 -10.01 7.39 -7.68
C VAL A 53 -8.66 7.82 -7.14
N ILE A 54 -7.61 7.63 -7.93
CA ILE A 54 -6.22 7.88 -7.52
C ILE A 54 -5.70 9.14 -8.20
N GLN A 55 -5.06 9.99 -7.40
CA GLN A 55 -4.16 11.04 -7.89
C GLN A 55 -2.78 10.44 -8.10
N THR A 56 -2.14 10.72 -9.23
CA THR A 56 -0.87 10.08 -9.60
C THR A 56 0.36 10.68 -8.92
N ASN A 57 0.25 11.83 -8.28
CA ASN A 57 1.39 12.58 -7.74
C ASN A 57 2.34 11.71 -6.89
N ALA A 58 1.79 10.92 -5.97
CA ALA A 58 2.61 10.03 -5.14
C ALA A 58 3.22 8.88 -5.95
N LEU A 59 2.52 8.40 -6.96
CA LEU A 59 3.01 7.35 -7.85
C LEU A 59 4.07 7.90 -8.81
N ASP A 60 3.89 9.12 -9.33
CA ASP A 60 4.86 9.81 -10.17
C ASP A 60 6.18 10.07 -9.43
N GLU A 61 6.12 10.29 -8.09
CA GLU A 61 7.30 10.42 -7.24
C GLU A 61 7.97 9.08 -6.92
N LEU A 62 7.16 8.05 -6.64
CA LEU A 62 7.66 6.74 -6.20
C LEU A 62 8.21 5.92 -7.36
N ILE A 63 7.47 5.87 -8.47
CA ILE A 63 7.78 5.08 -9.68
C ILE A 63 7.46 5.96 -10.90
N PRO A 64 8.36 6.87 -11.31
CA PRO A 64 8.11 7.83 -12.39
C PRO A 64 7.72 7.18 -13.73
N ASP A 65 8.21 5.98 -13.98
CA ASP A 65 7.98 5.15 -15.17
C ASP A 65 6.82 4.15 -15.01
N TRP A 66 5.87 4.44 -14.10
CA TRP A 66 4.76 3.52 -13.81
C TRP A 66 3.90 3.15 -15.02
N LYS A 67 3.81 4.04 -16.02
CA LYS A 67 3.06 3.79 -17.26
C LYS A 67 3.74 2.72 -18.10
N GLU A 68 5.04 2.86 -18.29
CA GLU A 68 5.89 1.92 -19.02
C GLU A 68 5.96 0.57 -18.32
N LYS A 69 5.91 0.58 -16.99
CA LYS A 69 5.85 -0.61 -16.14
C LYS A 69 4.46 -1.23 -16.04
N GLY A 70 3.49 -0.72 -16.79
CA GLY A 70 2.18 -1.33 -16.91
C GLY A 70 1.28 -1.21 -15.68
N ALA A 71 1.43 -0.14 -14.88
CA ALA A 71 0.52 0.12 -13.78
C ALA A 71 -0.94 0.11 -14.24
N PRO A 72 -1.87 -0.53 -13.52
CA PRO A 72 -3.25 -0.75 -13.96
C PRO A 72 -4.15 0.50 -13.81
N LEU A 73 -3.65 1.67 -14.26
CA LEU A 73 -4.33 2.95 -14.29
C LEU A 73 -4.83 3.25 -15.70
N ASN A 74 -5.83 2.50 -16.17
CA ASN A 74 -6.28 2.53 -17.56
C ASN A 74 -7.48 3.44 -17.82
N GLN A 75 -8.19 3.89 -16.77
CA GLN A 75 -9.42 4.64 -16.87
C GLN A 75 -9.25 6.05 -16.28
N PRO A 76 -8.96 7.08 -17.10
CA PRO A 76 -8.92 8.47 -16.61
C PRO A 76 -10.31 8.94 -16.20
N ALA A 77 -10.39 9.72 -15.12
CA ALA A 77 -11.59 10.42 -14.70
C ALA A 77 -11.75 11.70 -15.54
N LEU A 78 -12.64 11.66 -16.52
CA LEU A 78 -12.87 12.77 -17.47
C LEU A 78 -13.93 13.74 -16.97
N HIS A 79 -14.94 13.23 -16.26
CA HIS A 79 -16.09 14.00 -15.81
C HIS A 79 -16.53 13.55 -14.42
N ASP A 80 -16.87 14.54 -13.60
CA ASP A 80 -17.53 14.34 -12.32
C ASP A 80 -18.97 14.83 -12.39
N LYS A 81 -19.89 14.14 -11.74
CA LYS A 81 -21.27 14.55 -11.62
C LYS A 81 -21.75 14.40 -10.20
N MET A 82 -22.18 15.49 -9.61
CA MET A 82 -22.82 15.47 -8.29
C MET A 82 -24.33 15.62 -8.46
N VAL A 83 -25.09 14.75 -7.82
CA VAL A 83 -26.55 14.76 -7.87
C VAL A 83 -27.13 14.48 -6.49
N PHE A 84 -28.25 15.11 -6.20
CA PHE A 84 -29.12 14.74 -5.09
C PHE A 84 -30.13 13.72 -5.60
N LEU A 85 -30.20 12.54 -4.96
CA LEU A 85 -31.14 11.50 -5.33
C LEU A 85 -32.48 11.71 -4.59
N THR A 86 -33.58 11.53 -5.32
CA THR A 86 -34.94 11.44 -4.78
C THR A 86 -35.47 10.02 -5.01
N GLU A 87 -36.64 9.69 -4.49
CA GLU A 87 -37.26 8.36 -4.71
C GLU A 87 -37.48 8.04 -6.19
N THR A 88 -37.72 9.06 -7.03
CA THR A 88 -38.11 8.87 -8.44
C THR A 88 -37.16 9.54 -9.44
N GLY A 89 -36.08 10.21 -8.99
CA GLY A 89 -35.21 10.93 -9.90
C GLY A 89 -33.94 11.45 -9.24
N SER A 90 -33.29 12.38 -9.94
CA SER A 90 -32.09 13.05 -9.45
C SER A 90 -32.07 14.53 -9.81
N ILE A 91 -31.54 15.35 -8.93
CA ILE A 91 -31.38 16.81 -9.11
C ILE A 91 -29.89 17.09 -9.22
N PRO A 92 -29.39 17.69 -10.34
CA PRO A 92 -28.00 18.08 -10.45
C PRO A 92 -27.61 19.12 -9.40
N MET A 93 -26.46 18.95 -8.78
CA MET A 93 -25.92 19.88 -7.79
C MET A 93 -24.62 20.50 -8.31
N PRO A 94 -24.28 21.73 -7.87
CA PRO A 94 -22.98 22.33 -8.15
C PRO A 94 -21.86 21.42 -7.61
N HIS A 95 -20.86 21.17 -8.47
CA HIS A 95 -19.69 20.39 -8.09
C HIS A 95 -18.64 21.32 -7.47
N PRO A 96 -18.25 21.15 -6.20
CA PRO A 96 -17.20 21.94 -5.58
C PRO A 96 -15.86 21.72 -6.28
N PRO A 97 -15.07 22.76 -6.63
CA PRO A 97 -13.81 22.62 -7.35
C PRO A 97 -12.80 21.66 -6.69
N GLN A 98 -12.76 21.65 -5.36
CA GLN A 98 -11.86 20.77 -4.56
C GLN A 98 -12.23 19.28 -4.64
N MET A 99 -13.41 18.93 -5.14
CA MET A 99 -13.85 17.56 -5.33
C MET A 99 -13.65 17.08 -6.78
N SER A 100 -13.05 17.91 -7.63
CA SER A 100 -12.78 17.55 -9.02
C SER A 100 -11.76 16.43 -9.13
N ASN A 101 -12.12 15.38 -9.86
CA ASN A 101 -11.24 14.24 -10.15
C ASN A 101 -10.62 14.31 -11.54
N LYS A 102 -10.74 15.46 -12.21
CA LYS A 102 -10.17 15.65 -13.56
C LYS A 102 -8.65 15.45 -13.52
N GLY A 103 -8.16 14.50 -14.30
CA GLY A 103 -6.75 14.11 -14.35
C GLY A 103 -6.37 12.97 -13.40
N ASN A 104 -7.29 12.55 -12.55
CA ASN A 104 -7.14 11.34 -11.72
C ASN A 104 -7.53 10.09 -12.52
N TYR A 105 -7.31 8.91 -11.93
CA TYR A 105 -7.65 7.62 -12.55
C TYR A 105 -8.61 6.82 -11.67
N ILE A 106 -9.64 6.26 -12.30
CA ILE A 106 -10.54 5.28 -11.68
C ILE A 106 -9.88 3.93 -11.77
N VAL A 107 -9.67 3.28 -10.63
CA VAL A 107 -8.91 2.03 -10.55
C VAL A 107 -9.59 0.95 -9.70
N SER A 108 -9.23 -0.29 -9.95
CA SER A 108 -9.36 -1.34 -8.94
C SER A 108 -8.18 -1.24 -7.99
N LEU A 109 -8.42 -0.83 -6.74
CA LEU A 109 -7.34 -0.65 -5.78
C LEU A 109 -6.63 -1.97 -5.44
N SER A 110 -7.35 -3.08 -5.50
CA SER A 110 -6.77 -4.43 -5.37
C SER A 110 -5.70 -4.67 -6.45
N ARG A 111 -6.00 -4.40 -7.72
CA ARG A 111 -5.05 -4.56 -8.82
C ARG A 111 -3.84 -3.63 -8.70
N VAL A 112 -4.07 -2.40 -8.24
CA VAL A 112 -2.96 -1.45 -8.00
C VAL A 112 -2.06 -1.97 -6.88
N ALA A 113 -2.63 -2.51 -5.80
CA ALA A 113 -1.86 -3.11 -4.72
C ALA A 113 -1.07 -4.35 -5.19
N THR A 114 -1.67 -5.24 -5.99
CA THR A 114 -0.96 -6.39 -6.56
C THR A 114 0.23 -5.93 -7.40
N TRP A 115 0.02 -4.98 -8.30
CA TRP A 115 1.11 -4.43 -9.13
C TRP A 115 2.20 -3.76 -8.29
N LEU A 116 1.84 -3.00 -7.22
CA LEU A 116 2.82 -2.46 -6.28
C LEU A 116 3.60 -3.56 -5.55
N GLY A 117 2.96 -4.70 -5.26
CA GLY A 117 3.62 -5.88 -4.70
C GLY A 117 4.70 -6.41 -5.64
N GLU A 118 4.38 -6.57 -6.92
CA GLU A 118 5.34 -6.97 -7.94
C GLU A 118 6.53 -6.00 -8.02
N GLN A 119 6.26 -4.68 -7.97
CA GLN A 119 7.32 -3.66 -7.96
C GLN A 119 8.18 -3.71 -6.68
N ALA A 120 7.58 -4.05 -5.54
CA ALA A 120 8.31 -4.22 -4.28
C ALA A 120 9.22 -5.45 -4.33
N GLU A 121 8.75 -6.58 -4.86
CA GLU A 121 9.55 -7.79 -5.05
C GLU A 121 10.71 -7.55 -6.04
N GLU A 122 10.46 -6.85 -7.16
CA GLU A 122 11.50 -6.42 -8.10
C GLU A 122 12.58 -5.55 -7.44
N ALA A 123 12.19 -4.72 -6.46
CA ALA A 123 13.12 -3.91 -5.67
C ALA A 123 13.85 -4.71 -4.58
N GLY A 124 13.57 -6.01 -4.43
CA GLY A 124 14.20 -6.88 -3.44
C GLY A 124 13.55 -6.84 -2.05
N VAL A 125 12.25 -6.54 -1.97
CA VAL A 125 11.46 -6.73 -0.74
C VAL A 125 11.01 -8.17 -0.63
N GLU A 126 11.20 -8.79 0.53
CA GLU A 126 10.67 -10.11 0.82
C GLU A 126 9.21 -9.99 1.28
N ILE A 127 8.26 -10.48 0.49
CA ILE A 127 6.83 -10.44 0.82
C ILE A 127 6.37 -11.81 1.29
N TYR A 128 5.72 -11.85 2.45
CA TYR A 128 5.16 -13.05 3.05
C TYR A 128 3.64 -12.92 3.18
N PRO A 129 2.87 -13.37 2.17
CA PRO A 129 1.42 -13.45 2.26
C PRO A 129 0.99 -14.63 3.16
N GLY A 130 -0.20 -14.53 3.75
CA GLY A 130 -0.72 -15.51 4.70
C GLY A 130 -0.22 -15.31 6.13
N PHE A 131 0.69 -14.38 6.40
CA PHE A 131 1.24 -14.14 7.72
C PHE A 131 0.63 -12.89 8.37
N ALA A 132 -0.21 -13.09 9.37
CA ALA A 132 -0.78 -12.00 10.16
C ALA A 132 0.13 -11.65 11.34
N GLY A 133 0.46 -10.37 11.51
CA GLY A 133 1.09 -9.89 12.73
C GLY A 133 0.11 -9.97 13.90
N ALA A 134 0.37 -10.84 14.87
CA ALA A 134 -0.54 -11.12 15.96
C ALA A 134 -0.18 -10.42 17.27
N GLN A 135 1.09 -10.37 17.59
CA GLN A 135 1.56 -9.83 18.86
C GLN A 135 2.85 -9.05 18.70
N ILE A 136 2.96 -7.94 19.40
CA ILE A 136 4.19 -7.15 19.46
C ILE A 136 5.12 -7.78 20.50
N VAL A 137 6.39 -8.00 20.12
CA VAL A 137 7.48 -8.34 21.02
C VAL A 137 8.15 -7.05 21.46
N TRP A 138 8.10 -6.79 22.76
CA TRP A 138 8.68 -5.60 23.35
C TRP A 138 10.14 -5.82 23.76
N ASP A 139 10.96 -4.80 23.59
CA ASP A 139 12.23 -4.69 24.29
C ASP A 139 11.94 -4.13 25.70
N GLU A 140 12.23 -4.93 26.73
CA GLU A 140 11.92 -4.59 28.12
C GLU A 140 13.21 -4.51 28.93
N ASP A 141 13.27 -3.53 29.84
CA ASP A 141 14.38 -3.47 30.80
C ASP A 141 14.22 -4.49 31.92
N ALA A 142 15.22 -4.55 32.82
CA ALA A 142 15.22 -5.50 33.96
C ALA A 142 14.03 -5.32 34.93
N ASN A 143 13.31 -4.20 34.85
CA ASN A 143 12.14 -3.87 35.66
C ASN A 143 10.82 -4.12 34.92
N GLY A 144 10.86 -4.62 33.66
CA GLY A 144 9.69 -4.85 32.83
C GLY A 144 9.15 -3.60 32.13
N ASN A 145 9.88 -2.48 32.09
CA ASN A 145 9.48 -1.30 31.36
C ASN A 145 9.78 -1.47 29.88
N LYS A 146 8.80 -1.21 29.04
CA LYS A 146 8.91 -1.25 27.57
C LYS A 146 9.78 -0.10 27.07
N ARG A 147 10.88 -0.43 26.38
CA ARG A 147 11.84 0.53 25.80
C ARG A 147 11.64 0.75 24.32
N GLY A 148 11.15 -0.29 23.62
CA GLY A 148 10.95 -0.26 22.17
C GLY A 148 10.26 -1.52 21.68
N ILE A 149 10.07 -1.59 20.36
CA ILE A 149 9.56 -2.80 19.69
C ILE A 149 10.77 -3.59 19.18
N ARG A 150 10.87 -4.86 19.58
CA ARG A 150 11.91 -5.79 19.15
C ARG A 150 11.50 -6.61 17.93
N GLY A 151 10.19 -6.80 17.74
CA GLY A 151 9.66 -7.58 16.65
C GLY A 151 8.17 -7.86 16.80
N ILE A 152 7.68 -8.78 16.02
CA ILE A 152 6.31 -9.29 16.11
C ILE A 152 6.28 -10.81 16.10
N VAL A 153 5.22 -11.37 16.66
CA VAL A 153 4.85 -12.78 16.49
C VAL A 153 3.76 -12.83 15.43
N THR A 154 3.90 -13.75 14.48
CA THR A 154 2.84 -14.06 13.51
C THR A 154 1.87 -15.08 14.09
N ASN A 155 0.64 -15.13 13.57
CA ASN A 155 -0.28 -16.22 13.89
C ASN A 155 0.27 -17.56 13.42
N ASP A 156 -0.11 -18.63 14.13
CA ASP A 156 0.08 -19.96 13.62
C ASP A 156 -0.73 -20.13 12.33
N ILE A 157 -0.06 -20.62 11.30
CA ILE A 157 -0.71 -21.03 10.05
C ILE A 157 -1.18 -22.46 10.33
N GLY A 158 -2.47 -22.60 10.67
CA GLY A 158 -3.11 -23.88 10.93
C GLY A 158 -3.21 -24.77 9.71
#